data_6de49a35a973969527c2c7873bda062e
#
_entry.id   6de49a35a973969527c2c7873bda062e
#
_cell.length_a   1.000
_cell.length_b   1.000
_cell.length_c   1.000
_cell.angle_alpha   90.00
_cell.angle_beta   90.00
_cell.angle_gamma   90.00
#
_symmetry.space_group_name_H-M   'P 1'
#
loop_
_entity.id
_entity.type
_entity.pdbx_description
1 polymer ?
#
loop_
_entity_poly.entity_id
_entity_poly.type
_entity_poly.pdbx_seq_one_letter_code
_entity_poly.pdbx_strand_id
1 'polypeptide(L)'
;EEKEETSRLLEEKTYSFEPDEKKFIVNENGETVANFYMTGKGSKLLSGSKNFYDDLGNEIGSAEFMNGELDKAHCTSFRFSKSETEVTGEEDEAQTITTGYEKEINPSSYTEEVDPANFYDQFNDSVLSETITKTVTDAEGNTLSQTTSYLRGKNKTETVTTYENDDFGRTVKENTIQKKYQDGRWLPSYETEVSYTYDENGNVTETETKSRKEGENDWQIQKTKAVYDSKGQVTKEYSPRGVKENVAAAYTYDLLGRKIKEELPQNKTDGSAGYQTVVNEYDKSGNLVETKEQIEGDKNKEIEYTYDKQGNLVQIKSSLENEKAQYVQY
;
A
#
# COMPACT_ATOMS: atom_id res chain seq x y z
N GLU A 1 17.02 -19.93 -32.62
CA GLU A 1 16.63 -19.32 -31.33
C GLU A 1 16.17 -17.90 -31.64
N GLU A 2 14.84 -17.68 -31.65
CA GLU A 2 14.24 -16.36 -31.70
C GLU A 2 14.51 -15.70 -30.33
N LYS A 3 15.27 -14.61 -30.34
CA LYS A 3 15.37 -13.73 -29.16
C LYS A 3 14.01 -13.05 -29.02
N GLU A 4 13.29 -13.34 -27.91
CA GLU A 4 12.19 -12.51 -27.45
C GLU A 4 12.74 -11.09 -27.23
N GLU A 5 12.37 -10.15 -28.11
CA GLU A 5 12.57 -8.73 -27.88
C GLU A 5 11.64 -8.31 -26.73
N THR A 6 12.18 -8.25 -25.52
CA THR A 6 11.49 -7.63 -24.39
C THR A 6 11.43 -6.12 -24.65
N SER A 7 10.21 -5.61 -24.88
CA SER A 7 10.01 -4.16 -25.02
C SER A 7 10.30 -3.47 -23.69
N ARG A 8 11.19 -2.46 -23.67
CA ARG A 8 11.57 -1.68 -22.50
C ARG A 8 11.02 -0.28 -22.64
N LEU A 9 10.47 0.27 -21.56
CA LEU A 9 10.10 1.68 -21.51
C LEU A 9 11.35 2.51 -21.26
N LEU A 10 11.86 3.16 -22.32
CA LEU A 10 13.06 4.02 -22.24
C LEU A 10 12.73 5.43 -21.76
N GLU A 11 11.64 5.99 -22.26
CA GLU A 11 11.23 7.36 -21.98
C GLU A 11 9.71 7.48 -22.05
N GLU A 12 9.12 8.26 -21.14
CA GLU A 12 7.71 8.66 -21.16
C GLU A 12 7.61 10.18 -21.12
N LYS A 13 6.71 10.77 -21.93
CA LYS A 13 6.49 12.22 -21.96
C LYS A 13 5.00 12.53 -21.91
N THR A 14 4.61 13.40 -21.00
CA THR A 14 3.24 13.92 -20.87
C THR A 14 3.18 15.34 -21.38
N TYR A 15 2.27 15.62 -22.28
CA TYR A 15 2.07 16.94 -22.88
C TYR A 15 0.70 17.51 -22.48
N SER A 16 0.66 18.84 -22.21
CA SER A 16 -0.60 19.56 -22.18
C SER A 16 -0.92 20.08 -23.58
N PHE A 17 -2.17 19.94 -23.96
CA PHE A 17 -2.69 20.53 -25.19
C PHE A 17 -3.64 21.67 -24.81
N GLU A 18 -3.40 22.88 -25.31
CA GLU A 18 -4.43 23.91 -25.38
C GLU A 18 -5.13 23.77 -26.72
N PRO A 19 -6.38 23.33 -26.75
CA PRO A 19 -7.11 23.15 -27.99
C PRO A 19 -7.42 24.53 -28.60
N ASP A 20 -6.95 24.81 -29.81
CA ASP A 20 -7.31 26.04 -30.56
C ASP A 20 -8.78 26.04 -30.97
N GLU A 21 -9.39 24.86 -31.22
CA GLU A 21 -10.79 24.68 -31.56
C GLU A 21 -11.36 23.37 -31.00
N LYS A 22 -12.56 23.45 -30.45
CA LYS A 22 -13.40 22.29 -30.16
C LYS A 22 -14.08 21.84 -31.45
N LYS A 23 -13.65 20.71 -32.02
CA LYS A 23 -14.36 20.10 -33.14
C LYS A 23 -15.25 18.96 -32.64
N PHE A 24 -16.51 19.02 -33.05
CA PHE A 24 -17.48 17.96 -32.81
C PHE A 24 -17.58 17.12 -34.07
N ILE A 25 -17.53 15.79 -33.93
CA ILE A 25 -17.98 14.90 -35.00
C ILE A 25 -19.48 14.76 -34.85
N VAL A 26 -20.19 15.20 -35.85
CA VAL A 26 -21.63 15.03 -35.98
C VAL A 26 -21.95 13.93 -36.97
N ASN A 27 -22.98 13.11 -36.68
CA ASN A 27 -23.49 12.13 -37.60
C ASN A 27 -24.33 12.80 -38.70
N GLU A 28 -24.88 12.01 -39.63
CA GLU A 28 -25.72 12.49 -40.75
C GLU A 28 -26.99 13.22 -40.29
N ASN A 29 -27.41 13.04 -39.04
CA ASN A 29 -28.56 13.68 -38.43
C ASN A 29 -28.19 14.97 -37.64
N GLY A 30 -26.91 15.37 -37.62
CA GLY A 30 -26.43 16.54 -36.90
C GLY A 30 -26.19 16.32 -35.38
N GLU A 31 -26.23 15.09 -34.89
CA GLU A 31 -25.98 14.75 -33.48
C GLU A 31 -24.50 14.58 -33.26
N THR A 32 -23.99 15.14 -32.13
CA THR A 32 -22.59 15.03 -31.71
C THR A 32 -22.30 13.59 -31.28
N VAL A 33 -21.47 12.87 -32.02
CA VAL A 33 -21.09 11.48 -31.74
C VAL A 33 -19.70 11.37 -31.10
N ALA A 34 -18.84 12.38 -31.28
CA ALA A 34 -17.54 12.47 -30.59
C ALA A 34 -17.00 13.89 -30.54
N ASN A 35 -16.20 14.18 -29.52
CA ASN A 35 -15.45 15.43 -29.36
C ASN A 35 -13.99 15.17 -29.74
N PHE A 36 -13.45 15.94 -30.70
CA PHE A 36 -12.04 15.95 -31.00
C PHE A 36 -11.41 17.27 -30.57
N TYR A 37 -10.28 17.15 -29.91
CA TYR A 37 -9.41 18.29 -29.66
C TYR A 37 -8.27 18.21 -30.67
N MET A 38 -8.14 19.21 -31.54
CA MET A 38 -6.95 19.31 -32.39
C MET A 38 -5.81 19.92 -31.61
N THR A 39 -4.59 19.41 -31.85
CA THR A 39 -3.38 20.02 -31.33
C THR A 39 -3.24 21.42 -31.92
N GLY A 40 -3.37 22.45 -31.06
CA GLY A 40 -3.04 23.81 -31.42
C GLY A 40 -1.51 23.99 -31.51
N LYS A 41 -1.10 25.16 -32.01
CA LYS A 41 0.30 25.60 -31.90
C LYS A 41 0.64 25.79 -30.44
N GLY A 42 1.52 24.91 -29.91
CA GLY A 42 2.06 25.07 -28.55
C GLY A 42 1.71 23.99 -27.57
N SER A 43 1.80 22.69 -27.96
CA SER A 43 1.87 21.65 -26.94
C SER A 43 3.04 21.92 -26.01
N LYS A 44 2.75 22.07 -24.71
CA LYS A 44 3.77 22.27 -23.69
C LYS A 44 4.05 20.92 -23.04
N LEU A 45 5.29 20.50 -23.05
CA LEU A 45 5.74 19.33 -22.30
C LEU A 45 5.56 19.61 -20.80
N LEU A 46 4.75 18.81 -20.09
CA LEU A 46 4.47 18.99 -18.68
C LEU A 46 5.44 18.21 -17.80
N SER A 47 5.65 16.95 -18.12
CA SER A 47 6.50 16.04 -17.36
C SER A 47 6.95 14.88 -18.22
N GLY A 48 7.94 14.14 -17.74
CA GLY A 48 8.36 12.89 -18.31
C GLY A 48 9.36 12.20 -17.43
N SER A 49 9.76 10.99 -17.82
CA SER A 49 10.76 10.17 -17.18
C SER A 49 11.69 9.54 -18.19
N LYS A 50 12.89 9.17 -17.76
CA LYS A 50 13.85 8.39 -18.51
C LYS A 50 14.38 7.29 -17.60
N ASN A 51 14.37 6.05 -18.10
CA ASN A 51 14.90 4.90 -17.39
C ASN A 51 16.29 4.55 -17.93
N PHE A 52 17.16 4.12 -17.02
CA PHE A 52 18.51 3.66 -17.32
C PHE A 52 18.58 2.14 -17.11
N TYR A 53 19.32 1.45 -17.98
CA TYR A 53 19.42 0.01 -17.97
C TYR A 53 20.88 -0.44 -18.03
N ASP A 54 21.18 -1.57 -17.36
CA ASP A 54 22.46 -2.26 -17.51
C ASP A 54 22.55 -3.01 -18.86
N ASP A 55 23.71 -3.59 -19.15
CA ASP A 55 23.93 -4.36 -20.37
C ASP A 55 23.07 -5.64 -20.47
N LEU A 56 22.57 -6.14 -19.35
CA LEU A 56 21.65 -7.28 -19.28
C LEU A 56 20.19 -6.86 -19.47
N GLY A 57 19.92 -5.56 -19.37
CA GLY A 57 18.62 -4.97 -19.54
C GLY A 57 17.80 -4.85 -18.26
N ASN A 58 18.41 -4.95 -17.11
CA ASN A 58 17.76 -4.63 -15.86
C ASN A 58 17.75 -3.11 -15.67
N GLU A 59 16.64 -2.58 -15.16
CA GLU A 59 16.56 -1.16 -14.81
C GLU A 59 17.47 -0.88 -13.61
N ILE A 60 18.37 0.10 -13.79
CA ILE A 60 19.34 0.51 -12.78
C ILE A 60 19.03 1.87 -12.17
N GLY A 61 18.13 2.63 -12.78
CA GLY A 61 17.73 3.94 -12.27
C GLY A 61 16.77 4.67 -13.17
N SER A 62 16.33 5.83 -12.69
CA SER A 62 15.39 6.69 -13.39
C SER A 62 15.62 8.16 -13.08
N ALA A 63 15.21 9.03 -14.01
CA ALA A 63 15.13 10.46 -13.83
C ALA A 63 13.76 10.96 -14.24
N GLU A 64 13.17 11.87 -13.45
CA GLU A 64 11.89 12.53 -13.73
C GLU A 64 12.10 14.03 -13.93
N PHE A 65 11.27 14.65 -14.73
CA PHE A 65 11.31 16.08 -14.96
C PHE A 65 9.93 16.71 -15.07
N MET A 66 9.86 18.02 -14.86
CA MET A 66 8.64 18.81 -15.00
C MET A 66 8.91 20.12 -15.77
N ASN A 67 7.88 20.60 -16.49
CA ASN A 67 7.86 21.91 -17.16
C ASN A 67 8.99 22.16 -18.17
N GLY A 68 9.46 21.14 -18.87
CA GLY A 68 10.52 21.29 -19.87
C GLY A 68 11.02 19.97 -20.41
N GLU A 69 12.18 19.98 -21.04
CA GLU A 69 12.91 18.78 -21.45
C GLU A 69 13.71 18.24 -20.28
N LEU A 70 14.08 16.97 -20.34
CA LEU A 70 14.86 16.33 -19.29
C LEU A 70 16.31 16.81 -19.37
N ASP A 71 16.63 17.75 -18.50
CA ASP A 71 17.96 18.33 -18.31
C ASP A 71 18.21 18.63 -16.83
N LYS A 72 19.38 19.14 -16.48
CA LYS A 72 19.75 19.49 -15.10
C LYS A 72 18.83 20.55 -14.46
N ALA A 73 18.21 21.42 -15.26
CA ALA A 73 17.39 22.50 -14.75
C ALA A 73 15.96 22.04 -14.44
N HIS A 74 15.48 21.03 -15.15
CA HIS A 74 14.12 20.53 -15.08
C HIS A 74 14.00 19.17 -14.37
N CYS A 75 15.12 18.45 -14.15
CA CYS A 75 15.13 17.20 -13.41
C CYS A 75 14.63 17.43 -11.98
N THR A 76 13.64 16.64 -11.56
CA THR A 76 13.01 16.73 -10.24
C THR A 76 13.32 15.54 -9.35
N SER A 77 13.66 14.40 -9.96
CA SER A 77 14.04 13.16 -9.28
C SER A 77 15.12 12.45 -10.08
N PHE A 78 16.16 11.96 -9.41
CA PHE A 78 17.25 11.21 -10.02
C PHE A 78 17.66 10.11 -9.03
N ARG A 79 17.45 8.84 -9.40
CA ARG A 79 17.59 7.70 -8.49
C ARG A 79 18.31 6.55 -9.16
N PHE A 80 19.03 5.77 -8.35
CA PHE A 80 19.65 4.51 -8.75
C PHE A 80 19.39 3.42 -7.72
N SER A 81 19.30 2.18 -8.20
CA SER A 81 19.12 1.00 -7.35
C SER A 81 19.96 -0.17 -7.86
N LYS A 82 20.37 -1.04 -6.94
CA LYS A 82 20.96 -2.34 -7.25
C LYS A 82 20.56 -3.36 -6.19
N SER A 83 20.67 -4.63 -6.54
CA SER A 83 20.46 -5.74 -5.61
C SER A 83 21.60 -6.73 -5.74
N GLU A 84 22.07 -7.26 -4.61
CA GLU A 84 23.08 -8.29 -4.52
C GLU A 84 22.51 -9.45 -3.70
N THR A 85 22.79 -10.68 -4.12
CA THR A 85 22.35 -11.87 -3.39
C THR A 85 23.55 -12.78 -3.17
N GLU A 86 23.71 -13.25 -1.94
CA GLU A 86 24.71 -14.24 -1.55
C GLU A 86 24.05 -15.38 -0.78
N VAL A 87 24.62 -16.59 -0.88
CA VAL A 87 24.20 -17.75 -0.11
C VAL A 87 25.34 -18.14 0.81
N THR A 88 25.02 -18.31 2.09
CA THR A 88 25.98 -18.70 3.15
C THR A 88 25.49 -19.95 3.85
N GLY A 89 26.42 -20.79 4.36
CA GLY A 89 26.08 -22.06 4.98
C GLY A 89 26.00 -23.21 3.97
N GLU A 90 25.73 -24.39 4.46
CA GLU A 90 25.65 -25.64 3.67
C GLU A 90 24.31 -26.34 3.94
N GLU A 91 23.70 -26.89 2.90
CA GLU A 91 22.47 -27.70 2.95
C GLU A 91 21.33 -27.02 3.78
N ASP A 92 20.83 -27.74 4.79
CA ASP A 92 19.69 -27.29 5.62
C ASP A 92 19.98 -26.06 6.51
N GLU A 93 21.24 -25.67 6.68
CA GLU A 93 21.67 -24.47 7.40
C GLU A 93 21.97 -23.31 6.45
N ALA A 94 21.72 -23.48 5.15
CA ALA A 94 21.96 -22.42 4.17
C ALA A 94 21.05 -21.22 4.42
N GLN A 95 21.63 -20.02 4.30
CA GLN A 95 20.91 -18.78 4.36
C GLN A 95 21.13 -17.98 3.07
N THR A 96 20.06 -17.42 2.54
CA THR A 96 20.12 -16.48 1.43
C THR A 96 20.06 -15.06 1.97
N ILE A 97 21.04 -14.24 1.61
CA ILE A 97 21.14 -12.84 2.00
C ILE A 97 20.94 -12.01 0.75
N THR A 98 19.85 -11.26 0.70
CA THR A 98 19.58 -10.30 -0.38
C THR A 98 19.75 -8.88 0.16
N THR A 99 20.62 -8.09 -0.47
CA THR A 99 20.86 -6.70 -0.12
C THR A 99 20.44 -5.81 -1.27
N GLY A 100 19.40 -5.01 -1.04
CA GLY A 100 18.93 -3.95 -1.93
C GLY A 100 19.54 -2.62 -1.53
N TYR A 101 19.95 -1.85 -2.52
CA TYR A 101 20.51 -0.51 -2.36
C TYR A 101 19.71 0.46 -3.21
N GLU A 102 19.36 1.61 -2.65
CA GLU A 102 18.67 2.68 -3.36
C GLU A 102 19.31 4.03 -2.97
N LYS A 103 19.64 4.84 -3.97
CA LYS A 103 20.17 6.19 -3.80
C LYS A 103 19.27 7.21 -4.50
N GLU A 104 18.95 8.28 -3.77
CA GLU A 104 18.43 9.51 -4.34
C GLU A 104 19.58 10.47 -4.57
N ILE A 105 19.75 10.91 -5.79
CA ILE A 105 20.82 11.79 -6.24
C ILE A 105 20.27 13.21 -6.37
N ASN A 106 21.09 14.22 -6.10
CA ASN A 106 20.70 15.60 -6.33
C ASN A 106 20.29 15.78 -7.80
N PRO A 107 19.04 16.19 -8.11
CA PRO A 107 18.58 16.33 -9.48
C PRO A 107 19.44 17.25 -10.35
N SER A 108 20.08 18.26 -9.75
CA SER A 108 21.00 19.16 -10.47
C SER A 108 22.27 18.46 -10.99
N SER A 109 22.53 17.23 -10.55
CA SER A 109 23.64 16.38 -11.00
C SER A 109 23.24 15.45 -12.14
N TYR A 110 22.00 15.54 -12.62
CA TYR A 110 21.52 14.71 -13.73
C TYR A 110 22.45 14.82 -14.94
N THR A 111 22.73 13.67 -15.53
CA THR A 111 23.42 13.54 -16.82
C THR A 111 22.78 12.41 -17.61
N GLU A 112 22.75 12.54 -18.93
CA GLU A 112 22.31 11.46 -19.83
C GLU A 112 23.38 10.36 -19.97
N GLU A 113 24.63 10.66 -19.63
CA GLU A 113 25.77 9.75 -19.68
C GLU A 113 25.84 9.01 -18.33
N VAL A 114 25.06 7.95 -18.18
CA VAL A 114 25.12 7.02 -17.05
C VAL A 114 25.97 5.82 -17.48
N ASP A 115 27.03 5.53 -16.71
CA ASP A 115 27.88 4.35 -16.91
C ASP A 115 27.17 3.11 -16.32
N PRO A 116 26.64 2.16 -17.14
CA PRO A 116 25.92 0.99 -16.65
C PRO A 116 26.76 0.07 -15.76
N ALA A 117 28.08 0.08 -15.91
CA ALA A 117 28.99 -0.74 -15.12
C ALA A 117 29.31 -0.13 -13.74
N ASN A 118 29.15 1.18 -13.58
CA ASN A 118 29.52 1.91 -12.36
C ASN A 118 28.48 2.94 -11.91
N PHE A 119 27.22 2.81 -12.38
CA PHE A 119 26.15 3.79 -12.12
C PHE A 119 25.95 4.10 -10.64
N TYR A 120 26.06 3.09 -9.77
CA TYR A 120 25.78 3.23 -8.35
C TYR A 120 26.81 4.12 -7.63
N ASP A 121 28.08 4.08 -8.06
CA ASP A 121 29.16 4.86 -7.44
C ASP A 121 29.49 6.14 -8.19
N GLN A 122 29.02 6.29 -9.43
CA GLN A 122 29.27 7.45 -10.29
C GLN A 122 28.86 8.79 -9.64
N PHE A 123 27.83 8.80 -8.78
CA PHE A 123 27.24 10.00 -8.20
C PHE A 123 27.41 10.11 -6.67
N ASN A 124 28.36 9.41 -6.08
CA ASN A 124 28.55 9.36 -4.61
C ASN A 124 28.66 10.75 -3.95
N ASP A 125 29.25 11.73 -4.61
CA ASP A 125 29.36 13.10 -4.09
C ASP A 125 28.05 13.91 -4.14
N SER A 126 27.01 13.38 -4.79
CA SER A 126 25.74 14.06 -5.03
C SER A 126 24.55 13.35 -4.36
N VAL A 127 24.79 12.38 -3.48
CA VAL A 127 23.75 11.62 -2.81
C VAL A 127 22.98 12.49 -1.81
N LEU A 128 21.65 12.56 -1.97
CA LEU A 128 20.74 13.20 -1.04
C LEU A 128 20.30 12.23 0.07
N SER A 129 19.96 11.01 -0.32
CA SER A 129 19.60 9.94 0.62
C SER A 129 20.01 8.58 0.07
N GLU A 130 20.24 7.64 0.98
CA GLU A 130 20.54 6.25 0.68
C GLU A 130 19.72 5.35 1.59
N THR A 131 19.12 4.31 1.00
CA THR A 131 18.45 3.23 1.71
C THR A 131 19.15 1.92 1.39
N ILE A 132 19.49 1.15 2.41
CA ILE A 132 20.04 -0.20 2.27
C ILE A 132 19.11 -1.15 3.01
N THR A 133 18.55 -2.11 2.29
CA THR A 133 17.68 -3.15 2.86
C THR A 133 18.36 -4.50 2.72
N LYS A 134 18.63 -5.15 3.85
CA LYS A 134 19.20 -6.49 3.92
C LYS A 134 18.13 -7.45 4.43
N THR A 135 17.81 -8.49 3.67
CA THR A 135 16.89 -9.56 4.04
C THR A 135 17.66 -10.87 4.13
N VAL A 136 17.45 -11.61 5.21
CA VAL A 136 18.03 -12.93 5.42
C VAL A 136 16.90 -13.95 5.47
N THR A 137 16.99 -14.99 4.66
CA THR A 137 16.03 -16.12 4.66
C THR A 137 16.77 -17.43 4.95
N ASP A 138 16.05 -18.41 5.52
CA ASP A 138 16.55 -19.77 5.68
C ASP A 138 16.53 -20.55 4.36
N ALA A 139 16.87 -21.85 4.41
CA ALA A 139 16.90 -22.74 3.26
C ALA A 139 15.51 -22.98 2.66
N GLU A 140 14.45 -22.91 3.46
CA GLU A 140 13.04 -23.04 3.06
C GLU A 140 12.48 -21.74 2.49
N GLY A 141 13.22 -20.62 2.57
CA GLY A 141 12.78 -19.30 2.10
C GLY A 141 12.02 -18.47 3.14
N ASN A 142 11.93 -18.91 4.41
CA ASN A 142 11.31 -18.14 5.46
C ASN A 142 12.22 -16.96 5.86
N THR A 143 11.67 -15.79 6.05
CA THR A 143 12.44 -14.62 6.49
C THR A 143 12.86 -14.79 7.96
N LEU A 144 14.16 -14.66 8.22
CA LEU A 144 14.76 -14.67 9.55
C LEU A 144 15.01 -13.26 10.09
N SER A 145 15.43 -12.35 9.20
CA SER A 145 15.62 -10.95 9.58
C SER A 145 15.55 -10.02 8.39
N GLN A 146 15.17 -8.78 8.67
CA GLN A 146 15.26 -7.66 7.73
C GLN A 146 15.90 -6.45 8.44
N THR A 147 16.89 -5.85 7.80
CA THR A 147 17.52 -4.63 8.26
C THR A 147 17.37 -3.56 7.19
N THR A 148 16.80 -2.42 7.55
CA THR A 148 16.73 -1.24 6.67
C THR A 148 17.50 -0.10 7.30
N SER A 149 18.55 0.34 6.63
CA SER A 149 19.36 1.50 7.01
C SER A 149 19.01 2.66 6.08
N TYR A 150 18.74 3.83 6.65
CA TYR A 150 18.41 5.04 5.93
C TYR A 150 19.38 6.16 6.32
N LEU A 151 19.93 6.83 5.31
CA LEU A 151 20.82 7.98 5.46
C LEU A 151 20.26 9.17 4.68
N ARG A 152 20.13 10.34 5.33
CA ARG A 152 19.83 11.61 4.67
C ARG A 152 20.60 12.73 5.36
N GLY A 153 21.61 13.27 4.67
CA GLY A 153 22.52 14.23 5.25
C GLY A 153 23.22 13.69 6.49
N LYS A 154 22.97 14.29 7.67
CA LYS A 154 23.52 13.81 8.95
C LYS A 154 22.61 12.82 9.70
N ASN A 155 21.38 12.66 9.24
CA ASN A 155 20.42 11.76 9.87
C ASN A 155 20.67 10.33 9.39
N LYS A 156 20.93 9.46 10.35
CA LYS A 156 21.08 8.03 10.13
C LYS A 156 20.11 7.28 11.02
N THR A 157 19.30 6.41 10.42
CA THR A 157 18.39 5.51 11.14
C THR A 157 18.57 4.09 10.65
N GLU A 158 18.30 3.14 11.53
CA GLU A 158 18.30 1.70 11.22
C GLU A 158 17.08 1.06 11.86
N THR A 159 16.37 0.25 11.10
CA THR A 159 15.31 -0.61 11.61
C THR A 159 15.74 -2.05 11.39
N VAL A 160 15.77 -2.81 12.47
CA VAL A 160 16.07 -4.25 12.44
C VAL A 160 14.84 -5.00 12.90
N THR A 161 14.32 -5.89 12.07
CA THR A 161 13.25 -6.81 12.43
C THR A 161 13.79 -8.23 12.35
N THR A 162 13.56 -9.02 13.40
CA THR A 162 13.86 -10.45 13.45
C THR A 162 12.56 -11.23 13.58
N TYR A 163 12.51 -12.41 12.95
CA TYR A 163 11.32 -13.25 12.88
C TYR A 163 11.59 -14.60 13.50
N GLU A 164 10.64 -15.12 14.26
CA GLU A 164 10.57 -16.51 14.67
C GLU A 164 9.41 -17.16 13.91
N ASN A 165 9.68 -18.27 13.23
CA ASN A 165 8.71 -19.00 12.43
C ASN A 165 8.42 -20.36 13.08
N ASP A 166 7.21 -20.89 12.88
CA ASP A 166 6.86 -22.25 13.28
C ASP A 166 7.26 -23.27 12.22
N ASP A 167 7.03 -24.55 12.50
CA ASP A 167 7.36 -25.68 11.58
C ASP A 167 6.60 -25.63 10.24
N PHE A 168 5.61 -24.75 10.10
CA PHE A 168 4.86 -24.49 8.86
C PHE A 168 5.38 -23.26 8.10
N GLY A 169 6.44 -22.60 8.57
CA GLY A 169 6.97 -21.38 8.01
C GLY A 169 6.16 -20.12 8.32
N ARG A 170 5.18 -20.19 9.27
CA ARG A 170 4.38 -19.03 9.65
C ARG A 170 5.10 -18.25 10.75
N THR A 171 5.16 -16.95 10.62
CA THR A 171 5.75 -16.08 11.65
C THR A 171 4.93 -16.13 12.93
N VAL A 172 5.52 -16.57 14.03
CA VAL A 172 4.92 -16.59 15.36
C VAL A 172 5.34 -15.41 16.23
N LYS A 173 6.48 -14.79 15.87
CA LYS A 173 6.98 -13.62 16.58
C LYS A 173 7.82 -12.71 15.68
N GLU A 174 7.64 -11.41 15.87
CA GLU A 174 8.46 -10.36 15.25
C GLU A 174 9.03 -9.46 16.34
N ASN A 175 10.33 -9.17 16.26
CA ASN A 175 10.96 -8.16 17.09
C ASN A 175 11.54 -7.06 16.22
N THR A 176 11.03 -5.84 16.36
CA THR A 176 11.51 -4.68 15.62
C THR A 176 12.19 -3.68 16.54
N ILE A 177 13.42 -3.30 16.22
CA ILE A 177 14.18 -2.27 16.92
C ILE A 177 14.48 -1.16 15.91
N GLN A 178 13.95 0.02 16.16
CA GLN A 178 14.34 1.23 15.45
C GLN A 178 15.45 1.94 16.21
N LYS A 179 16.49 2.32 15.50
CA LYS A 179 17.67 2.99 16.04
C LYS A 179 17.93 4.29 15.30
N LYS A 180 18.46 5.26 15.98
CA LYS A 180 19.00 6.50 15.41
C LYS A 180 20.49 6.61 15.73
N TYR A 181 21.26 7.19 14.83
CA TYR A 181 22.66 7.47 15.03
C TYR A 181 22.80 8.87 15.62
N GLN A 182 23.38 8.96 16.83
CA GLN A 182 23.58 10.22 17.52
C GLN A 182 24.87 10.16 18.33
N ASP A 183 25.68 11.23 18.30
CA ASP A 183 26.93 11.36 19.07
C ASP A 183 27.90 10.19 18.90
N GLY A 184 28.04 9.69 17.67
CA GLY A 184 28.97 8.62 17.32
C GLY A 184 28.49 7.20 17.67
N ARG A 185 27.24 7.01 18.06
CA ARG A 185 26.68 5.70 18.44
C ARG A 185 25.23 5.51 17.98
N TRP A 186 24.85 4.26 17.82
CA TRP A 186 23.46 3.84 17.60
C TRP A 186 22.71 3.77 18.93
N LEU A 187 21.55 4.40 19.01
CA LEU A 187 20.65 4.39 20.17
C LEU A 187 19.28 3.82 19.73
N PRO A 188 18.71 2.87 20.48
CA PRO A 188 17.33 2.45 20.28
C PRO A 188 16.39 3.65 20.45
N SER A 189 15.45 3.84 19.54
CA SER A 189 14.45 4.92 19.63
C SER A 189 13.04 4.38 19.85
N TYR A 190 12.79 3.17 19.37
CA TYR A 190 11.50 2.48 19.50
C TYR A 190 11.70 0.97 19.38
N GLU A 191 11.01 0.22 20.21
CA GLU A 191 11.02 -1.24 20.18
C GLU A 191 9.60 -1.78 20.13
N THR A 192 9.38 -2.79 19.31
CA THR A 192 8.10 -3.50 19.19
C THR A 192 8.32 -5.00 19.16
N GLU A 193 7.54 -5.73 19.93
CA GLU A 193 7.43 -7.18 19.87
C GLU A 193 5.98 -7.52 19.48
N VAL A 194 5.78 -8.31 18.43
CA VAL A 194 4.47 -8.81 18.00
C VAL A 194 4.51 -10.32 18.06
N SER A 195 3.50 -10.92 18.69
CA SER A 195 3.34 -12.38 18.76
C SER A 195 1.99 -12.78 18.15
N TYR A 196 1.98 -13.87 17.41
CA TYR A 196 0.80 -14.39 16.72
C TYR A 196 0.45 -15.78 17.21
N THR A 197 -0.85 -16.05 17.37
CA THR A 197 -1.38 -17.38 17.61
C THR A 197 -2.29 -17.78 16.45
N TYR A 198 -2.16 -19.00 16.00
CA TYR A 198 -2.90 -19.52 14.85
C TYR A 198 -3.87 -20.64 15.27
N ASP A 199 -4.97 -20.78 14.53
CA ASP A 199 -5.81 -22.00 14.60
C ASP A 199 -5.24 -23.12 13.70
N GLU A 200 -5.92 -24.26 13.68
CA GLU A 200 -5.54 -25.42 12.87
C GLU A 200 -5.62 -25.17 11.36
N ASN A 201 -6.37 -24.14 10.93
CA ASN A 201 -6.50 -23.74 9.53
C ASN A 201 -5.49 -22.67 9.11
N GLY A 202 -4.64 -22.20 10.04
CA GLY A 202 -3.66 -21.16 9.78
C GLY A 202 -4.18 -19.73 9.92
N ASN A 203 -5.39 -19.52 10.45
CA ASN A 203 -5.90 -18.18 10.69
C ASN A 203 -5.31 -17.61 11.99
N VAL A 204 -4.97 -16.31 12.01
CA VAL A 204 -4.45 -15.62 13.21
C VAL A 204 -5.59 -15.37 14.19
N THR A 205 -5.60 -16.11 15.31
CA THR A 205 -6.65 -16.00 16.35
C THR A 205 -6.31 -14.99 17.44
N GLU A 206 -5.04 -14.73 17.71
CA GLU A 206 -4.61 -13.70 18.67
C GLU A 206 -3.36 -13.01 18.17
N THR A 207 -3.30 -11.69 18.35
CA THR A 207 -2.09 -10.87 18.17
C THR A 207 -1.83 -10.11 19.46
N GLU A 208 -0.62 -10.26 20.03
CA GLU A 208 -0.15 -9.43 21.14
C GLU A 208 0.96 -8.50 20.61
N THR A 209 0.76 -7.21 20.75
CA THR A 209 1.76 -6.18 20.42
C THR A 209 2.25 -5.51 21.69
N LYS A 210 3.55 -5.56 21.91
CA LYS A 210 4.25 -4.82 22.98
C LYS A 210 5.09 -3.74 22.32
N SER A 211 5.07 -2.54 22.85
CA SER A 211 5.89 -1.43 22.35
C SER A 211 6.40 -0.55 23.48
N ARG A 212 7.59 0.04 23.28
CA ARG A 212 8.16 1.04 24.17
C ARG A 212 9.04 2.02 23.40
N LYS A 213 9.16 3.23 23.90
CA LYS A 213 10.06 4.27 23.37
C LYS A 213 11.36 4.32 24.16
N GLU A 214 12.34 5.01 23.59
CA GLU A 214 13.60 5.32 24.28
C GLU A 214 13.35 5.94 25.66
N GLY A 215 14.00 5.38 26.68
CA GLY A 215 13.88 5.86 28.07
C GLY A 215 12.67 5.34 28.83
N GLU A 216 11.75 4.62 28.20
CA GLU A 216 10.65 3.93 28.88
C GLU A 216 11.10 2.54 29.35
N ASN A 217 10.80 2.20 30.61
CA ASN A 217 11.08 0.88 31.16
C ASN A 217 9.90 -0.08 30.96
N ASP A 218 8.67 0.46 30.89
CA ASP A 218 7.46 -0.31 30.83
C ASP A 218 6.99 -0.48 29.39
N TRP A 219 6.55 -1.70 29.06
CA TRP A 219 5.93 -2.02 27.79
C TRP A 219 4.46 -1.61 27.75
N GLN A 220 4.06 -0.94 26.69
CA GLN A 220 2.65 -0.78 26.36
C GLN A 220 2.19 -2.05 25.64
N ILE A 221 1.17 -2.73 26.16
CA ILE A 221 0.70 -4.02 25.64
C ILE A 221 -0.70 -3.84 25.07
N GLN A 222 -0.89 -4.32 23.84
CA GLN A 222 -2.18 -4.41 23.18
C GLN A 222 -2.42 -5.84 22.73
N LYS A 223 -3.63 -6.34 22.93
CA LYS A 223 -4.05 -7.66 22.45
C LYS A 223 -5.31 -7.55 21.60
N THR A 224 -5.29 -8.22 20.47
CA THR A 224 -6.45 -8.38 19.61
C THR A 224 -6.73 -9.86 19.40
N LYS A 225 -7.98 -10.22 19.19
CA LYS A 225 -8.40 -11.59 18.88
C LYS A 225 -9.38 -11.59 17.74
N ALA A 226 -9.34 -12.63 16.91
CA ALA A 226 -10.30 -12.89 15.87
C ALA A 226 -10.89 -14.28 16.02
N VAL A 227 -12.16 -14.42 15.67
CA VAL A 227 -12.87 -15.70 15.60
C VAL A 227 -13.32 -15.91 14.16
N TYR A 228 -13.09 -17.09 13.65
CA TYR A 228 -13.38 -17.45 12.27
C TYR A 228 -14.51 -18.49 12.20
N ASP A 229 -15.23 -18.50 11.09
CA ASP A 229 -16.13 -19.58 10.73
C ASP A 229 -15.35 -20.73 10.04
N SER A 230 -16.06 -21.79 9.68
CA SER A 230 -15.46 -22.95 8.99
C SER A 230 -14.95 -22.66 7.57
N LYS A 231 -15.21 -21.47 7.03
CA LYS A 231 -14.73 -21.02 5.72
C LYS A 231 -13.52 -20.08 5.84
N GLY A 232 -13.04 -19.80 7.08
CA GLY A 232 -11.97 -18.85 7.34
C GLY A 232 -12.41 -17.39 7.31
N GLN A 233 -13.71 -17.09 7.40
CA GLN A 233 -14.21 -15.72 7.44
C GLN A 233 -14.28 -15.23 8.89
N VAL A 234 -13.83 -14.01 9.16
CA VAL A 234 -13.85 -13.41 10.49
C VAL A 234 -15.30 -13.16 10.91
N THR A 235 -15.74 -13.78 12.01
CA THR A 235 -17.08 -13.57 12.58
C THR A 235 -17.08 -12.62 13.77
N LYS A 236 -15.94 -12.49 14.49
CA LYS A 236 -15.77 -11.52 15.58
C LYS A 236 -14.34 -11.06 15.68
N GLU A 237 -14.18 -9.79 16.02
CA GLU A 237 -12.92 -9.18 16.39
C GLU A 237 -13.03 -8.61 17.79
N TYR A 238 -11.93 -8.72 18.56
CA TYR A 238 -11.80 -8.20 19.91
C TYR A 238 -10.59 -7.28 19.98
N SER A 239 -10.72 -6.16 20.67
CA SER A 239 -9.60 -5.27 20.95
C SER A 239 -9.79 -4.56 22.28
N PRO A 240 -8.71 -4.01 22.89
CA PRO A 240 -8.82 -3.22 24.12
C PRO A 240 -9.68 -1.97 23.97
N ARG A 241 -9.91 -1.51 22.74
CA ARG A 241 -10.77 -0.35 22.42
C ARG A 241 -12.21 -0.76 22.10
N GLY A 242 -12.51 -2.07 22.08
CA GLY A 242 -13.87 -2.58 21.89
C GLY A 242 -14.77 -2.21 23.07
N VAL A 243 -16.05 -2.00 22.79
CA VAL A 243 -17.09 -1.84 23.82
C VAL A 243 -17.64 -3.23 24.19
N LYS A 244 -18.27 -3.33 25.36
CA LYS A 244 -18.98 -4.54 25.80
C LYS A 244 -18.23 -5.85 25.46
N GLU A 245 -17.49 -6.38 26.45
CA GLU A 245 -16.64 -7.57 26.33
C GLU A 245 -15.44 -7.39 25.35
N ASN A 246 -15.04 -6.14 25.07
CA ASN A 246 -13.97 -5.78 24.13
C ASN A 246 -14.22 -6.25 22.67
N VAL A 247 -15.47 -6.48 22.29
CA VAL A 247 -15.81 -6.74 20.89
C VAL A 247 -15.64 -5.47 20.08
N ALA A 248 -14.75 -5.51 19.09
CA ALA A 248 -14.45 -4.41 18.18
C ALA A 248 -15.32 -4.47 16.92
N ALA A 249 -15.70 -5.69 16.48
CA ALA A 249 -16.62 -5.89 15.37
C ALA A 249 -17.22 -7.30 15.44
N ALA A 250 -18.43 -7.47 14.89
CA ALA A 250 -19.03 -8.78 14.63
C ALA A 250 -19.64 -8.80 13.23
N TYR A 251 -19.48 -9.92 12.53
CA TYR A 251 -19.89 -10.06 11.14
C TYR A 251 -20.75 -11.31 10.95
N THR A 252 -21.72 -11.23 10.05
CA THR A 252 -22.52 -12.37 9.59
C THR A 252 -22.46 -12.44 8.07
N TYR A 253 -22.32 -13.65 7.56
CA TYR A 253 -22.21 -13.92 6.13
C TYR A 253 -23.34 -14.80 5.65
N ASP A 254 -23.71 -14.68 4.39
CA ASP A 254 -24.61 -15.60 3.74
C ASP A 254 -23.87 -16.90 3.30
N LEU A 255 -24.62 -17.82 2.69
CA LEU A 255 -24.05 -19.09 2.22
C LEU A 255 -22.99 -18.92 1.11
N LEU A 256 -23.02 -17.80 0.39
CA LEU A 256 -22.05 -17.45 -0.64
C LEU A 256 -20.82 -16.72 -0.08
N GLY A 257 -20.78 -16.43 1.23
CA GLY A 257 -19.70 -15.72 1.88
C GLY A 257 -19.77 -14.21 1.79
N ARG A 258 -20.91 -13.64 1.38
CA ARG A 258 -21.10 -12.19 1.32
C ARG A 258 -21.51 -11.67 2.70
N LYS A 259 -20.95 -10.52 3.13
CA LYS A 259 -21.26 -9.91 4.43
C LYS A 259 -22.69 -9.33 4.41
N ILE A 260 -23.59 -9.93 5.17
CA ILE A 260 -25.00 -9.50 5.28
C ILE A 260 -25.26 -8.69 6.54
N LYS A 261 -24.38 -8.77 7.56
CA LYS A 261 -24.52 -7.96 8.78
C LYS A 261 -23.15 -7.62 9.34
N GLU A 262 -23.03 -6.42 9.85
CA GLU A 262 -21.88 -5.91 10.58
C GLU A 262 -22.35 -5.16 11.83
N GLU A 263 -21.75 -5.44 12.98
CA GLU A 263 -22.00 -4.77 14.25
C GLU A 263 -20.71 -4.12 14.71
N LEU A 264 -20.69 -2.79 14.76
CA LEU A 264 -19.54 -1.97 15.15
C LEU A 264 -19.81 -1.29 16.50
N PRO A 265 -18.78 -1.14 17.36
CA PRO A 265 -18.93 -0.41 18.60
C PRO A 265 -19.32 1.05 18.34
N GLN A 266 -20.27 1.53 19.13
CA GLN A 266 -20.70 2.93 19.10
C GLN A 266 -20.80 3.46 20.53
N ASN A 267 -20.21 4.64 20.78
CA ASN A 267 -20.49 5.38 22.01
C ASN A 267 -21.75 6.24 21.75
N LYS A 268 -22.79 5.99 22.53
CA LYS A 268 -24.04 6.77 22.44
C LYS A 268 -23.87 8.15 23.07
N THR A 269 -24.72 9.09 22.69
CA THR A 269 -24.75 10.46 23.22
C THR A 269 -24.95 10.53 24.74
N ASP A 270 -25.59 9.54 25.32
CA ASP A 270 -25.78 9.39 26.80
C ASP A 270 -24.54 8.79 27.51
N GLY A 271 -23.46 8.53 26.76
CA GLY A 271 -22.23 7.92 27.27
C GLY A 271 -22.30 6.41 27.45
N SER A 272 -23.43 5.77 27.13
CA SER A 272 -23.54 4.31 27.15
C SER A 272 -22.87 3.69 25.92
N ALA A 273 -22.35 2.46 26.10
CA ALA A 273 -21.79 1.69 25.00
C ALA A 273 -22.89 0.92 24.25
N GLY A 274 -22.83 0.91 22.93
CA GLY A 274 -23.74 0.19 22.06
C GLY A 274 -23.05 -0.30 20.79
N TYR A 275 -23.84 -0.80 19.86
CA TYR A 275 -23.39 -1.19 18.53
C TYR A 275 -24.20 -0.44 17.47
N GLN A 276 -23.48 0.06 16.46
CA GLN A 276 -24.05 0.41 15.18
C GLN A 276 -24.23 -0.88 14.39
N THR A 277 -25.38 -1.07 13.79
CA THR A 277 -25.65 -2.24 12.97
C THR A 277 -25.77 -1.81 11.51
N VAL A 278 -25.06 -2.48 10.62
CA VAL A 278 -25.19 -2.36 9.17
C VAL A 278 -25.71 -3.68 8.62
N VAL A 279 -26.78 -3.64 7.84
CA VAL A 279 -27.36 -4.82 7.17
C VAL A 279 -27.33 -4.60 5.66
N ASN A 280 -26.82 -5.57 4.92
CA ASN A 280 -26.70 -5.55 3.47
C ASN A 280 -27.61 -6.59 2.84
N GLU A 281 -28.29 -6.23 1.76
CA GLU A 281 -29.07 -7.13 0.92
C GLU A 281 -28.49 -7.20 -0.49
N TYR A 282 -28.48 -8.40 -1.05
CA TYR A 282 -27.92 -8.67 -2.38
C TYR A 282 -28.97 -9.28 -3.30
N ASP A 283 -28.92 -8.93 -4.59
CA ASP A 283 -29.73 -9.58 -5.60
C ASP A 283 -29.19 -10.99 -5.95
N LYS A 284 -29.93 -11.69 -6.83
CA LYS A 284 -29.54 -13.03 -7.31
C LYS A 284 -28.26 -13.04 -8.12
N SER A 285 -27.86 -11.91 -8.70
CA SER A 285 -26.64 -11.73 -9.47
C SER A 285 -25.44 -11.43 -8.59
N GLY A 286 -25.66 -11.15 -7.29
CA GLY A 286 -24.62 -10.83 -6.32
C GLY A 286 -24.38 -9.33 -6.13
N ASN A 287 -25.14 -8.46 -6.76
CA ASN A 287 -25.03 -7.04 -6.59
C ASN A 287 -25.63 -6.60 -5.24
N LEU A 288 -24.98 -5.67 -4.53
CA LEU A 288 -25.51 -5.05 -3.32
C LEU A 288 -26.69 -4.14 -3.71
N VAL A 289 -27.90 -4.44 -3.27
CA VAL A 289 -29.09 -3.66 -3.64
C VAL A 289 -29.57 -2.74 -2.53
N GLU A 290 -29.28 -3.07 -1.28
CA GLU A 290 -29.68 -2.27 -0.14
C GLU A 290 -28.66 -2.36 1.00
N THR A 291 -28.42 -1.24 1.66
CA THR A 291 -27.72 -1.16 2.95
C THR A 291 -28.59 -0.38 3.93
N LYS A 292 -28.89 -1.00 5.07
CA LYS A 292 -29.55 -0.38 6.23
C LYS A 292 -28.51 -0.17 7.32
N GLU A 293 -28.36 1.07 7.75
CA GLU A 293 -27.44 1.49 8.78
C GLU A 293 -28.22 2.13 9.94
N GLN A 294 -28.08 1.55 11.13
CA GLN A 294 -28.61 2.17 12.35
C GLN A 294 -27.57 3.15 12.89
N ILE A 295 -27.89 4.44 12.83
CA ILE A 295 -27.02 5.50 13.33
C ILE A 295 -27.46 6.00 14.71
N GLU A 296 -26.60 6.86 15.28
CA GLU A 296 -26.81 7.46 16.60
C GLU A 296 -28.22 8.07 16.75
N GLY A 297 -28.85 7.84 17.90
CA GLY A 297 -30.17 8.35 18.22
C GLY A 297 -31.33 7.57 17.61
N ASP A 298 -31.14 6.29 17.33
CA ASP A 298 -32.09 5.34 16.76
C ASP A 298 -32.61 5.74 15.35
N LYS A 299 -31.91 6.64 14.67
CA LYS A 299 -32.18 6.96 13.27
C LYS A 299 -31.63 5.85 12.36
N ASN A 300 -32.42 5.53 11.34
CA ASN A 300 -32.02 4.58 10.32
C ASN A 300 -31.64 5.35 9.04
N LYS A 301 -30.52 4.95 8.45
CA LYS A 301 -30.13 5.36 7.11
C LYS A 301 -30.26 4.17 6.18
N GLU A 302 -30.91 4.40 5.06
CA GLU A 302 -31.13 3.41 4.02
C GLU A 302 -30.46 3.89 2.73
N ILE A 303 -29.72 3.00 2.08
CA ILE A 303 -29.06 3.26 0.82
C ILE A 303 -29.49 2.17 -0.16
N GLU A 304 -30.15 2.58 -1.23
CA GLU A 304 -30.59 1.70 -2.31
C GLU A 304 -29.67 1.87 -3.52
N TYR A 305 -29.30 0.77 -4.16
CA TYR A 305 -28.43 0.74 -5.34
C TYR A 305 -29.22 0.17 -6.53
N THR A 306 -29.17 0.85 -7.65
CA THR A 306 -29.84 0.41 -8.88
C THR A 306 -28.82 0.14 -9.96
N TYR A 307 -28.97 -0.99 -10.65
CA TYR A 307 -28.08 -1.45 -11.70
C TYR A 307 -28.81 -1.57 -13.04
N ASP A 308 -28.07 -1.40 -14.13
CA ASP A 308 -28.57 -1.68 -15.48
C ASP A 308 -28.57 -3.20 -15.76
N LYS A 309 -29.00 -3.60 -16.95
CA LYS A 309 -29.05 -5.00 -17.38
C LYS A 309 -27.67 -5.64 -17.53
N GLN A 310 -26.63 -4.84 -17.64
CA GLN A 310 -25.24 -5.25 -17.75
C GLN A 310 -24.55 -5.37 -16.38
N GLY A 311 -25.24 -4.96 -15.30
CA GLY A 311 -24.69 -4.97 -13.93
C GLY A 311 -23.92 -3.70 -13.57
N ASN A 312 -23.99 -2.64 -14.36
CA ASN A 312 -23.37 -1.36 -14.01
C ASN A 312 -24.27 -0.59 -13.05
N LEU A 313 -23.68 0.03 -12.02
CA LEU A 313 -24.39 0.89 -11.09
C LEU A 313 -24.87 2.17 -11.83
N VAL A 314 -26.18 2.43 -11.80
CA VAL A 314 -26.76 3.59 -12.46
C VAL A 314 -27.37 4.62 -11.50
N GLN A 315 -27.72 4.19 -10.27
CA GLN A 315 -28.25 5.12 -9.27
C GLN A 315 -27.92 4.65 -7.86
N ILE A 316 -27.65 5.63 -6.99
CA ILE A 316 -27.64 5.47 -5.54
C ILE A 316 -28.71 6.41 -4.98
N LYS A 317 -29.61 5.88 -4.16
CA LYS A 317 -30.57 6.65 -3.37
C LYS A 317 -30.21 6.50 -1.90
N SER A 318 -30.00 7.60 -1.20
CA SER A 318 -29.74 7.62 0.24
C SER A 318 -30.86 8.36 0.96
N SER A 319 -31.46 7.74 1.95
CA SER A 319 -32.50 8.33 2.79
C SER A 319 -32.14 8.18 4.27
N LEU A 320 -32.27 9.25 5.02
CA LEU A 320 -32.23 9.25 6.47
C LEU A 320 -33.68 9.32 6.98
N GLU A 321 -33.97 8.59 8.06
CA GLU A 321 -35.30 8.55 8.64
C GLU A 321 -35.83 9.97 8.90
N ASN A 322 -37.02 10.24 8.38
CA ASN A 322 -37.71 11.56 8.42
C ASN A 322 -37.05 12.69 7.60
N GLU A 323 -36.12 12.37 6.70
CA GLU A 323 -35.49 13.33 5.80
C GLU A 323 -35.77 13.02 4.32
N LYS A 324 -35.57 13.99 3.46
CA LYS A 324 -35.73 13.80 2.01
C LYS A 324 -34.60 12.96 1.46
N ALA A 325 -34.93 11.98 0.64
CA ALA A 325 -33.93 11.17 -0.05
C ALA A 325 -33.04 12.00 -0.96
N GLN A 326 -31.76 11.66 -0.99
CA GLN A 326 -30.75 12.20 -1.90
C GLN A 326 -30.45 11.17 -2.98
N TYR A 327 -30.16 11.63 -4.19
CA TYR A 327 -29.91 10.77 -5.34
C TYR A 327 -28.59 11.15 -6.00
N VAL A 328 -27.82 10.13 -6.41
CA VAL A 328 -26.69 10.24 -7.31
C VAL A 328 -26.97 9.35 -8.52
N GLN A 329 -26.83 9.86 -9.72
CA GLN A 329 -27.01 9.12 -10.98
C GLN A 329 -25.70 9.11 -11.76
N TYR A 330 -25.40 7.98 -12.42
CA TYR A 330 -24.17 7.71 -13.16
C TYR A 330 -24.47 7.55 -14.65
#